data_39f2c8e443af2f0874f87503633ed391
#
_entry.id   39f2c8e443af2f0874f87503633ed391
#
_cell.length_a   1.000
_cell.length_b   1.000
_cell.length_c   1.000
_cell.angle_alpha   90.00
_cell.angle_beta   90.00
_cell.angle_gamma   90.00
#
_symmetry.space_group_name_H-M   'P 1'
#
loop_
_entity.id
_entity.type
_entity.pdbx_description
1 polymer ?
#
loop_
_entity_poly.entity_id
_entity_poly.type
_entity_poly.pdbx_seq_one_letter_code
_entity_poly.pdbx_strand_id
1 'polypeptide(L)'
;MAANDEQTRDHGQDPERRTQFADLIRQRRAELNESLDTFAKKAIDPVSGERVKRGWIYRLETGLTVTPPGIEELRALRAACELPLEQLQDAAGQQFHGVDPLKGGSAVATAYVRKLDRVPADQRANLMRLIDSLVPPEE
;
A
#
# COMPACT_ATOMS: atom_id res chain seq x y z
N MET A 1 -18.13 20.18 -25.39
CA MET A 1 -17.07 19.78 -25.94
C MET A 1 -15.94 19.67 -25.07
N ALA A 2 -15.37 20.73 -24.68
CA ALA A 2 -14.18 20.72 -23.84
C ALA A 2 -14.43 20.00 -22.55
N ALA A 3 -15.58 20.14 -21.97
CA ALA A 3 -15.89 19.51 -20.70
C ALA A 3 -15.80 18.01 -20.77
N ASN A 4 -16.26 17.44 -21.87
CA ASN A 4 -16.19 16.01 -22.01
C ASN A 4 -14.79 15.53 -22.13
N ASP A 5 -13.99 16.26 -22.87
CA ASP A 5 -12.60 15.88 -23.02
C ASP A 5 -11.87 15.94 -21.71
N GLU A 6 -12.18 16.96 -20.93
CA GLU A 6 -11.53 17.10 -19.64
C GLU A 6 -11.84 15.95 -18.71
N GLN A 7 -13.10 15.55 -18.69
CA GLN A 7 -13.48 14.46 -17.82
C GLN A 7 -12.83 13.17 -18.23
N THR A 8 -12.73 12.94 -19.52
CA THR A 8 -12.10 11.74 -19.99
C THR A 8 -10.63 11.71 -19.60
N ARG A 9 -9.98 12.86 -19.71
CA ARG A 9 -8.58 12.92 -19.37
C ARG A 9 -8.33 12.71 -17.90
N ASP A 10 -9.25 13.16 -17.07
CA ASP A 10 -9.04 13.09 -15.64
C ASP A 10 -8.82 11.70 -15.13
N HIS A 11 -9.46 10.72 -15.74
CA HIS A 11 -9.36 9.37 -15.22
C HIS A 11 -7.96 8.81 -15.24
N GLY A 12 -7.17 9.16 -16.22
CA GLY A 12 -5.84 8.60 -16.28
C GLY A 12 -4.74 9.61 -16.23
N GLN A 13 -5.10 10.91 -16.24
CA GLN A 13 -4.07 11.92 -16.40
C GLN A 13 -4.07 12.99 -15.33
N ASP A 14 -4.96 12.89 -14.38
CA ASP A 14 -4.97 13.82 -13.26
C ASP A 14 -3.69 13.63 -12.47
N PRO A 15 -2.80 14.63 -12.42
CA PRO A 15 -1.53 14.46 -11.71
C PRO A 15 -1.71 14.28 -10.21
N GLU A 16 -2.86 14.68 -9.67
CA GLU A 16 -3.11 14.49 -8.26
C GLU A 16 -3.79 13.18 -7.94
N ARG A 17 -4.14 12.43 -8.96
CA ARG A 17 -4.79 11.16 -8.73
C ARG A 17 -3.78 10.14 -8.24
N ARG A 18 -4.05 9.60 -7.09
CA ARG A 18 -3.16 8.61 -6.50
C ARG A 18 -3.69 7.21 -6.77
N THR A 19 -2.81 6.33 -7.17
CA THR A 19 -3.20 4.98 -7.58
C THR A 19 -2.31 3.91 -6.96
N GLN A 20 -1.59 4.24 -5.91
CA GLN A 20 -0.59 3.33 -5.36
C GLN A 20 -1.18 1.99 -4.94
N PHE A 21 -2.33 2.03 -4.27
CA PHE A 21 -2.96 0.80 -3.80
C PHE A 21 -3.57 0.00 -4.94
N ALA A 22 -4.25 0.69 -5.84
CA ALA A 22 -4.83 0.04 -7.01
C ALA A 22 -3.78 -0.63 -7.86
N ASP A 23 -2.65 0.04 -8.05
CA ASP A 23 -1.55 -0.50 -8.83
C ASP A 23 -0.95 -1.73 -8.16
N LEU A 24 -0.78 -1.68 -6.85
CA LEU A 24 -0.23 -2.79 -6.10
C LEU A 24 -1.12 -4.03 -6.22
N ILE A 25 -2.42 -3.85 -6.01
CA ILE A 25 -3.37 -4.97 -6.08
C ILE A 25 -3.42 -5.55 -7.50
N ARG A 26 -3.53 -4.67 -8.50
CA ARG A 26 -3.62 -5.12 -9.88
C ARG A 26 -2.37 -5.85 -10.31
N GLN A 27 -1.22 -5.29 -9.98
CA GLN A 27 0.05 -5.88 -10.36
C GLN A 27 0.24 -7.24 -9.68
N ARG A 28 -0.09 -7.30 -8.38
CA ARG A 28 0.08 -8.57 -7.67
C ARG A 28 -0.84 -9.65 -8.19
N ARG A 29 -2.09 -9.27 -8.51
CA ARG A 29 -3.02 -10.24 -9.09
C ARG A 29 -2.49 -10.77 -10.43
N ALA A 30 -1.89 -9.89 -11.23
CA ALA A 30 -1.30 -10.30 -12.49
C ALA A 30 -0.13 -11.25 -12.28
N GLU A 31 0.71 -10.96 -11.29
CA GLU A 31 1.85 -11.83 -10.97
C GLU A 31 1.38 -13.21 -10.53
N LEU A 32 0.29 -13.27 -9.79
CA LEU A 32 -0.28 -14.54 -9.36
C LEU A 32 -1.08 -15.22 -10.47
N ASN A 33 -1.29 -14.52 -11.56
CA ASN A 33 -2.01 -15.03 -12.72
C ASN A 33 -3.42 -15.50 -12.34
N GLU A 34 -4.12 -14.64 -11.58
CA GLU A 34 -5.44 -14.98 -11.07
C GLU A 34 -6.51 -14.07 -11.64
N SER A 35 -7.70 -14.65 -11.86
CA SER A 35 -8.86 -13.87 -12.23
C SER A 35 -9.36 -13.09 -11.03
N LEU A 36 -10.23 -12.11 -11.29
CA LEU A 36 -10.87 -11.37 -10.22
C LEU A 36 -11.63 -12.30 -9.28
N ASP A 37 -12.34 -13.27 -9.83
CA ASP A 37 -13.12 -14.19 -9.03
C ASP A 37 -12.22 -15.01 -8.10
N THR A 38 -11.15 -15.56 -8.62
CA THR A 38 -10.23 -16.37 -7.83
C THR A 38 -9.58 -15.53 -6.76
N PHE A 39 -9.15 -14.34 -7.12
CA PHE A 39 -8.48 -13.45 -6.19
C PHE A 39 -9.45 -13.05 -5.06
N ALA A 40 -10.68 -12.69 -5.42
CA ALA A 40 -11.67 -12.27 -4.44
C ALA A 40 -12.03 -13.40 -3.47
N LYS A 41 -12.03 -14.63 -3.95
CA LYS A 41 -12.34 -15.76 -3.07
C LYS A 41 -11.30 -15.93 -1.98
N LYS A 42 -10.08 -15.51 -2.21
CA LYS A 42 -9.00 -15.59 -1.23
C LYS A 42 -8.99 -14.38 -0.30
N ALA A 43 -9.70 -13.33 -0.63
CA ALA A 43 -9.66 -12.09 0.13
C ALA A 43 -10.56 -12.17 1.35
N ILE A 44 -10.14 -12.96 2.33
CA ILE A 44 -10.87 -13.18 3.58
C ILE A 44 -9.89 -12.97 4.73
N ASP A 45 -10.26 -12.09 5.65
CA ASP A 45 -9.45 -11.85 6.85
C ASP A 45 -9.49 -13.10 7.73
N PRO A 46 -8.36 -13.74 7.97
CA PRO A 46 -8.36 -14.98 8.78
C PRO A 46 -8.75 -14.74 10.23
N VAL A 47 -8.70 -13.51 10.70
CA VAL A 47 -9.05 -13.23 12.09
C VAL A 47 -10.54 -12.98 12.25
N SER A 48 -11.11 -12.09 11.44
CA SER A 48 -12.50 -11.67 11.60
C SER A 48 -13.46 -12.37 10.64
N GLY A 49 -12.94 -12.94 9.55
CA GLY A 49 -13.79 -13.51 8.53
C GLY A 49 -14.34 -12.47 7.56
N GLU A 50 -13.94 -11.21 7.71
CA GLU A 50 -14.40 -10.17 6.83
C GLU A 50 -13.87 -10.41 5.42
N ARG A 51 -14.70 -10.12 4.42
CA ARG A 51 -14.36 -10.38 3.03
C ARG A 51 -14.29 -9.10 2.24
N VAL A 52 -13.42 -9.08 1.23
CA VAL A 52 -13.43 -8.02 0.23
C VAL A 52 -14.05 -8.60 -1.02
N LYS A 53 -15.08 -7.95 -1.50
CA LYS A 53 -15.87 -8.49 -2.59
C LYS A 53 -15.25 -8.16 -3.94
N ARG A 54 -15.55 -9.03 -4.90
CA ARG A 54 -15.05 -8.87 -6.26
C ARG A 54 -15.36 -7.49 -6.84
N GLY A 55 -16.58 -7.01 -6.59
CA GLY A 55 -16.98 -5.71 -7.11
C GLY A 55 -16.13 -4.57 -6.61
N TRP A 56 -15.75 -4.62 -5.33
CA TRP A 56 -14.89 -3.59 -4.78
C TRP A 56 -13.50 -3.62 -5.44
N ILE A 57 -12.96 -4.82 -5.64
CA ILE A 57 -11.65 -4.96 -6.27
C ILE A 57 -11.71 -4.48 -7.73
N TYR A 58 -12.78 -4.83 -8.43
CA TYR A 58 -12.95 -4.37 -9.80
C TYR A 58 -12.96 -2.84 -9.87
N ARG A 59 -13.73 -2.21 -8.98
CA ARG A 59 -13.80 -0.76 -8.97
C ARG A 59 -12.45 -0.15 -8.65
N LEU A 60 -11.74 -0.73 -7.70
CA LEU A 60 -10.41 -0.24 -7.34
C LEU A 60 -9.47 -0.29 -8.54
N GLU A 61 -9.42 -1.45 -9.19
CA GLU A 61 -8.46 -1.65 -10.29
C GLU A 61 -8.79 -0.83 -11.52
N THR A 62 -10.05 -0.53 -11.72
CA THR A 62 -10.45 0.24 -12.90
C THR A 62 -10.51 1.74 -12.63
N GLY A 63 -10.12 2.17 -11.45
CA GLY A 63 -10.05 3.60 -11.17
C GLY A 63 -11.34 4.23 -10.72
N LEU A 64 -12.34 3.43 -10.41
CA LEU A 64 -13.59 3.97 -9.90
C LEU A 64 -13.46 4.25 -8.41
N THR A 65 -14.31 5.14 -7.92
CA THR A 65 -14.28 5.51 -6.52
C THR A 65 -14.66 4.33 -5.63
N VAL A 66 -13.86 4.10 -4.59
CA VAL A 66 -14.15 3.07 -3.60
C VAL A 66 -13.98 3.66 -2.21
N THR A 67 -14.64 3.03 -1.25
CA THR A 67 -14.42 3.38 0.15
C THR A 67 -13.04 2.88 0.58
N PRO A 68 -12.25 3.71 1.27
CA PRO A 68 -10.94 3.26 1.74
C PRO A 68 -11.08 2.03 2.62
N PRO A 69 -10.16 1.05 2.50
CA PRO A 69 -10.27 -0.18 3.27
C PRO A 69 -9.87 0.04 4.72
N GLY A 70 -10.61 -0.62 5.63
CA GLY A 70 -10.22 -0.67 7.02
C GLY A 70 -9.21 -1.79 7.25
N ILE A 71 -8.82 -1.96 8.53
CA ILE A 71 -7.78 -2.93 8.84
C ILE A 71 -8.21 -4.36 8.49
N GLU A 72 -9.48 -4.68 8.69
CA GLU A 72 -9.96 -6.03 8.39
C GLU A 72 -9.91 -6.31 6.91
N GLU A 73 -10.26 -5.32 6.12
CA GLU A 73 -10.22 -5.46 4.67
C GLU A 73 -8.79 -5.51 4.17
N LEU A 74 -7.89 -4.78 4.81
CA LEU A 74 -6.48 -4.86 4.45
C LEU A 74 -5.92 -6.25 4.74
N ARG A 75 -6.32 -6.84 5.87
CA ARG A 75 -5.89 -8.20 6.18
C ARG A 75 -6.48 -9.21 5.21
N ALA A 76 -7.73 -8.97 4.75
CA ALA A 76 -8.33 -9.84 3.75
C ALA A 76 -7.54 -9.76 2.44
N LEU A 77 -7.21 -8.55 2.02
CA LEU A 77 -6.44 -8.37 0.79
C LEU A 77 -5.02 -8.90 0.93
N ARG A 78 -4.46 -8.82 2.13
CA ARG A 78 -3.15 -9.41 2.38
C ARG A 78 -3.18 -10.91 2.14
N ALA A 79 -4.25 -11.57 2.59
CA ALA A 79 -4.36 -13.00 2.36
C ALA A 79 -4.42 -13.34 0.88
N ALA A 80 -5.14 -12.53 0.09
CA ALA A 80 -5.24 -12.76 -1.34
C ALA A 80 -3.93 -12.43 -2.06
N CYS A 81 -3.27 -11.36 -1.67
CA CYS A 81 -2.03 -10.91 -2.30
C CYS A 81 -0.83 -11.72 -1.90
N GLU A 82 -0.84 -12.28 -0.71
CA GLU A 82 0.32 -12.97 -0.14
C GLU A 82 1.51 -12.02 -0.04
N LEU A 83 1.22 -10.82 0.44
CA LEU A 83 2.22 -9.78 0.65
C LEU A 83 2.17 -9.37 2.12
N PRO A 84 3.24 -8.74 2.63
CA PRO A 84 3.22 -8.24 4.01
C PRO A 84 2.12 -7.19 4.18
N LEU A 85 1.44 -7.23 5.31
CA LEU A 85 0.38 -6.27 5.60
C LEU A 85 0.89 -4.84 5.53
N GLU A 86 2.09 -4.62 6.00
CA GLU A 86 2.71 -3.31 6.02
C GLU A 86 2.79 -2.70 4.62
N GLN A 87 3.09 -3.52 3.63
CA GLN A 87 3.17 -3.04 2.26
C GLN A 87 1.79 -2.56 1.77
N LEU A 88 0.76 -3.28 2.14
CA LEU A 88 -0.60 -2.87 1.79
C LEU A 88 -1.00 -1.61 2.53
N GLN A 89 -0.63 -1.51 3.79
CA GLN A 89 -0.94 -0.31 4.58
C GLN A 89 -0.26 0.92 4.01
N ASP A 90 1.01 0.79 3.61
CA ASP A 90 1.73 1.91 3.02
C ASP A 90 1.05 2.38 1.74
N ALA A 91 0.73 1.45 0.87
CA ALA A 91 0.11 1.81 -0.41
C ALA A 91 -1.26 2.42 -0.20
N ALA A 92 -2.04 1.89 0.75
CA ALA A 92 -3.36 2.44 1.04
C ALA A 92 -3.24 3.84 1.63
N GLY A 93 -2.28 4.05 2.52
CA GLY A 93 -2.05 5.38 3.07
C GLY A 93 -1.70 6.38 2.00
N GLN A 94 -0.87 5.98 1.05
CA GLN A 94 -0.50 6.86 -0.04
C GLN A 94 -1.70 7.18 -0.93
N GLN A 95 -2.43 6.18 -1.32
CA GLN A 95 -3.52 6.39 -2.27
C GLN A 95 -4.70 7.12 -1.66
N PHE A 96 -5.15 6.68 -0.48
CA PHE A 96 -6.39 7.18 0.09
C PHE A 96 -6.22 8.40 0.97
N HIS A 97 -5.03 8.58 1.53
CA HIS A 97 -4.80 9.66 2.48
C HIS A 97 -3.62 10.56 2.12
N GLY A 98 -2.89 10.22 1.05
CA GLY A 98 -1.74 11.03 0.66
C GLY A 98 -0.61 11.00 1.68
N VAL A 99 -0.53 9.94 2.47
CA VAL A 99 0.47 9.83 3.51
C VAL A 99 1.68 9.08 2.99
N ASP A 100 2.86 9.72 3.14
CA ASP A 100 4.10 9.07 2.78
C ASP A 100 4.60 8.28 3.96
N PRO A 101 4.83 6.97 3.81
CA PRO A 101 5.27 6.16 4.95
C PRO A 101 6.55 6.68 5.58
N LEU A 102 7.40 7.29 4.76
CA LEU A 102 8.65 7.84 5.24
C LEU A 102 8.81 9.20 4.61
N LYS A 103 8.19 10.18 5.24
CA LYS A 103 8.14 11.54 4.70
C LYS A 103 9.54 12.10 4.55
N GLY A 104 9.84 12.60 3.35
CA GLY A 104 11.13 13.18 3.07
C GLY A 104 12.24 12.17 2.87
N GLY A 105 11.95 10.88 2.98
CA GLY A 105 12.95 9.86 2.80
C GLY A 105 13.10 9.46 1.36
N SER A 106 14.27 8.91 1.05
CA SER A 106 14.54 8.33 -0.25
C SER A 106 14.15 6.86 -0.24
N ALA A 107 14.16 6.25 -1.42
CA ALA A 107 13.92 4.80 -1.50
C ALA A 107 14.99 4.03 -0.72
N VAL A 108 16.22 4.54 -0.73
CA VAL A 108 17.31 3.92 0.02
C VAL A 108 17.04 3.99 1.51
N ALA A 109 16.62 5.17 1.99
CA ALA A 109 16.31 5.34 3.41
C ALA A 109 15.18 4.43 3.83
N THR A 110 14.14 4.32 3.02
CA THR A 110 13.02 3.43 3.31
C THR A 110 13.49 1.99 3.43
N ALA A 111 14.38 1.56 2.52
CA ALA A 111 14.90 0.20 2.56
C ALA A 111 15.68 -0.06 3.85
N TYR A 112 16.47 0.91 4.30
CA TYR A 112 17.23 0.73 5.54
C TYR A 112 16.32 0.68 6.76
N VAL A 113 15.28 1.51 6.78
CA VAL A 113 14.32 1.47 7.89
C VAL A 113 13.68 0.10 7.99
N ARG A 114 13.28 -0.47 6.85
CA ARG A 114 12.67 -1.81 6.85
C ARG A 114 13.65 -2.88 7.30
N LYS A 115 14.93 -2.73 6.96
CA LYS A 115 15.93 -3.66 7.42
C LYS A 115 16.12 -3.58 8.94
N LEU A 116 16.00 -2.40 9.51
CA LEU A 116 16.13 -2.23 10.95
C LEU A 116 15.09 -3.02 11.72
N ASP A 117 13.90 -3.17 11.14
CA ASP A 117 12.84 -3.93 11.81
C ASP A 117 13.18 -5.40 11.96
N ARG A 118 14.15 -5.89 11.17
CA ARG A 118 14.57 -7.28 11.24
C ARG A 118 15.74 -7.50 12.18
N VAL A 119 16.31 -6.45 12.71
CA VAL A 119 17.43 -6.55 13.62
C VAL A 119 16.91 -6.90 15.00
N PRO A 120 17.52 -7.87 15.71
CA PRO A 120 17.08 -8.19 17.06
C PRO A 120 17.13 -6.97 17.97
N ALA A 121 16.24 -6.94 18.95
CA ALA A 121 16.04 -5.75 19.78
C ALA A 121 17.32 -5.28 20.46
N ASP A 122 18.11 -6.23 21.00
CA ASP A 122 19.34 -5.85 21.69
C ASP A 122 20.36 -5.25 20.75
N GLN A 123 20.45 -5.79 19.54
CA GLN A 123 21.36 -5.25 18.54
C GLN A 123 20.86 -3.94 17.96
N ARG A 124 19.54 -3.79 17.89
CA ARG A 124 18.97 -2.54 17.41
C ARG A 124 19.34 -1.38 18.32
N ALA A 125 19.30 -1.62 19.62
CA ALA A 125 19.67 -0.58 20.58
C ALA A 125 21.12 -0.14 20.40
N ASN A 126 22.02 -1.11 20.17
CA ASN A 126 23.42 -0.78 19.92
C ASN A 126 23.60 0.00 18.65
N LEU A 127 22.86 -0.39 17.59
CA LEU A 127 22.95 0.29 16.32
C LEU A 127 22.43 1.71 16.44
N MET A 128 21.35 1.92 17.18
CA MET A 128 20.82 3.27 17.38
C MET A 128 21.80 4.15 18.12
N ARG A 129 22.50 3.60 19.11
CA ARG A 129 23.53 4.38 19.81
C ARG A 129 24.66 4.78 18.87
N LEU A 130 25.04 3.88 17.98
CA LEU A 130 26.06 4.20 17.00
C LEU A 130 25.61 5.32 16.07
N ILE A 131 24.38 5.22 15.59
CA ILE A 131 23.83 6.26 14.72
C ILE A 131 23.79 7.59 15.44
N ASP A 132 23.36 7.59 16.70
CA ASP A 132 23.29 8.82 17.48
C ASP A 132 24.67 9.47 17.61
N SER A 133 25.72 8.66 17.71
CA SER A 133 27.08 9.20 17.85
C SER A 133 27.58 9.80 16.54
N LEU A 134 26.99 9.42 15.43
CA LEU A 134 27.41 9.93 14.12
C LEU A 134 26.60 11.13 13.66
N VAL A 135 25.44 11.34 14.25
CA VAL A 135 24.57 12.44 13.84
C VAL A 135 24.90 13.66 14.69
N PRO A 136 25.13 14.82 14.07
CA PRO A 136 25.40 16.03 14.85
C PRO A 136 24.21 16.40 15.72
N PRO A 137 24.42 16.99 16.88
CA PRO A 137 23.30 17.42 17.70
C PRO A 137 22.51 18.50 17.02
N GLU A 138 21.21 18.50 17.28
CA GLU A 138 20.35 19.52 16.70
C GLU A 138 20.49 20.83 17.47
N GLU A 139 20.30 21.91 16.75
CA GLU A 139 20.40 23.24 17.37
C GLU A 139 19.04 23.73 17.91
#